data_f91c494bee4d0e0a92709f84dc5b4828
#
_entry.id   f91c494bee4d0e0a92709f84dc5b4828
#
_cell.length_a   1.000
_cell.length_b   1.000
_cell.length_c   1.000
_cell.angle_alpha   90.00
_cell.angle_beta   90.00
_cell.angle_gamma   90.00
#
_symmetry.space_group_name_H-M   'P 1'
#
loop_
_entity.id
_entity.type
_entity.pdbx_description
1 polymer ?
#
loop_
_entity_poly.entity_id
_entity_poly.type
_entity_poly.pdbx_seq_one_letter_code
_entity_poly.pdbx_strand_id
1 'polypeptide(L)'
;MAIFLDTGVLYALHDTADVHHLDASAIVLHALRGKWGSPYLSSYVTVETTLMLKSRLGWAAARAFPNPVKEMGLKELVVDEETHGRALAMFAEGRRELGLTDATSVLFMDALGIGAFATFDRRRFGRLAQDVVGEGYSKSLSDEERDEVARFSKAGAPS
;
A
#
# COMPACT_ATOMS: atom_id res chain seq x y z
N MET A 1 14.39 -9.76 -1.82
CA MET A 1 13.39 -9.25 -0.85
C MET A 1 12.48 -8.24 -1.52
N ALA A 2 11.26 -8.16 -1.08
CA ALA A 2 10.28 -7.21 -1.61
C ALA A 2 9.19 -6.92 -0.56
N ILE A 3 8.50 -5.78 -0.71
CA ILE A 3 7.33 -5.42 0.08
C ILE A 3 6.16 -5.11 -0.84
N PHE A 4 4.97 -5.54 -0.47
CA PHE A 4 3.73 -5.18 -1.15
C PHE A 4 2.98 -4.10 -0.37
N LEU A 5 2.49 -3.08 -1.06
CA LEU A 5 1.79 -1.94 -0.46
C LEU A 5 0.28 -2.07 -0.68
N ASP A 6 -0.46 -2.01 0.42
CA ASP A 6 -1.93 -2.04 0.42
C ASP A 6 -2.53 -0.68 0.14
N THR A 7 -3.77 -0.67 -0.32
CA THR A 7 -4.57 0.55 -0.60
C THR A 7 -4.59 1.51 0.58
N GLY A 8 -4.81 1.01 1.79
CA GLY A 8 -4.88 1.85 3.00
C GLY A 8 -3.59 2.62 3.27
N VAL A 9 -2.43 2.06 2.95
CA VAL A 9 -1.13 2.73 3.10
C VAL A 9 -0.98 3.87 2.09
N LEU A 10 -1.32 3.62 0.83
CA LEU A 10 -1.25 4.66 -0.22
C LEU A 10 -2.29 5.76 0.00
N TYR A 11 -3.49 5.40 0.45
CA TYR A 11 -4.51 6.37 0.82
C TYR A 11 -4.02 7.29 1.96
N ALA A 12 -3.57 6.71 3.07
CA ALA A 12 -3.13 7.46 4.24
C ALA A 12 -1.90 8.35 3.95
N LEU A 13 -1.04 7.93 3.02
CA LEU A 13 0.07 8.76 2.52
C LEU A 13 -0.43 10.09 1.93
N HIS A 14 -1.59 10.08 1.25
CA HIS A 14 -2.15 11.23 0.54
C HIS A 14 -3.28 11.94 1.30
N ASP A 15 -3.62 11.48 2.49
CA ASP A 15 -4.56 12.15 3.40
C ASP A 15 -3.85 12.56 4.69
N THR A 16 -3.45 13.83 4.76
CA THR A 16 -2.70 14.37 5.92
C THR A 16 -3.51 14.36 7.22
N ALA A 17 -4.82 14.23 7.16
CA ALA A 17 -5.72 14.12 8.32
C ALA A 17 -5.97 12.67 8.76
N ASP A 18 -5.52 11.67 7.98
CA ASP A 18 -5.68 10.27 8.35
C ASP A 18 -4.82 9.93 9.58
N VAL A 19 -5.39 9.13 10.50
CA VAL A 19 -4.69 8.72 11.73
C VAL A 19 -3.42 7.91 11.47
N HIS A 20 -3.33 7.28 10.31
CA HIS A 20 -2.18 6.48 9.88
C HIS A 20 -1.21 7.24 8.96
N HIS A 21 -1.42 8.55 8.76
CA HIS A 21 -0.61 9.33 7.81
C HIS A 21 0.90 9.25 8.08
N LEU A 22 1.32 9.38 9.33
CA LEU A 22 2.74 9.30 9.70
C LEU A 22 3.31 7.90 9.52
N ASP A 23 2.57 6.87 9.91
CA ASP A 23 2.97 5.48 9.69
C ASP A 23 3.11 5.18 8.20
N ALA A 24 2.13 5.58 7.38
CA ALA A 24 2.17 5.44 5.93
C ALA A 24 3.36 6.17 5.30
N SER A 25 3.61 7.40 5.70
CA SER A 25 4.75 8.19 5.23
C SER A 25 6.09 7.53 5.56
N ALA A 26 6.24 7.01 6.76
CA ALA A 26 7.44 6.30 7.20
C ALA A 26 7.64 4.98 6.42
N ILE A 27 6.57 4.19 6.27
CA ILE A 27 6.61 2.92 5.54
C ILE A 27 7.00 3.15 4.08
N VAL A 28 6.33 4.08 3.41
CA VAL A 28 6.60 4.35 1.98
C VAL A 28 8.00 4.91 1.77
N LEU A 29 8.45 5.86 2.60
CA LEU A 29 9.81 6.39 2.53
C LEU A 29 10.86 5.29 2.67
N HIS A 30 10.71 4.40 3.64
CA HIS A 30 11.64 3.29 3.87
C HIS A 30 11.54 2.22 2.77
N ALA A 31 10.35 1.97 2.23
CA ALA A 31 10.16 1.07 1.09
C ALA A 31 10.88 1.60 -0.16
N LEU A 32 10.76 2.89 -0.45
CA LEU A 32 11.45 3.55 -1.57
C LEU A 32 12.97 3.54 -1.41
N ARG A 33 13.47 3.55 -0.16
CA ARG A 33 14.90 3.40 0.16
C ARG A 33 15.38 1.95 0.16
N GLY A 34 14.50 1.00 -0.14
CA GLY A 34 14.84 -0.40 -0.29
C GLY A 34 15.00 -1.20 1.01
N LYS A 35 14.45 -0.72 2.12
CA LYS A 35 14.53 -1.41 3.42
C LYS A 35 14.07 -2.88 3.34
N TRP A 36 13.06 -3.16 2.57
CA TRP A 36 12.54 -4.52 2.33
C TRP A 36 12.80 -5.02 0.91
N GLY A 37 13.65 -4.34 0.14
CA GLY A 37 13.83 -4.57 -1.29
C GLY A 37 12.85 -3.79 -2.15
N SER A 38 12.41 -4.36 -3.28
CA SER A 38 11.53 -3.66 -4.21
C SER A 38 10.13 -3.47 -3.67
N PRO A 39 9.55 -2.24 -3.76
CA PRO A 39 8.17 -1.96 -3.38
C PRO A 39 7.21 -2.24 -4.54
N TYR A 40 6.21 -3.08 -4.28
CA TYR A 40 5.18 -3.48 -5.24
C TYR A 40 3.78 -3.02 -4.82
N LEU A 41 2.94 -2.80 -5.82
CA LEU A 41 1.49 -2.70 -5.68
C LEU A 41 0.83 -3.37 -6.90
N SER A 42 -0.48 -3.56 -6.87
CA SER A 42 -1.23 -3.99 -8.05
C SER A 42 -1.97 -2.84 -8.72
N SER A 43 -2.34 -3.00 -9.98
CA SER A 43 -3.23 -2.05 -10.67
C SER A 43 -4.57 -1.88 -9.97
N TYR A 44 -5.06 -2.90 -9.26
CA TYR A 44 -6.29 -2.81 -8.46
C TYR A 44 -6.10 -1.94 -7.22
N VAL A 45 -4.92 -1.99 -6.58
CA VAL A 45 -4.57 -1.06 -5.49
C VAL A 45 -4.57 0.39 -6.00
N THR A 46 -4.03 0.64 -7.18
CA THR A 46 -4.07 1.98 -7.81
C THR A 46 -5.51 2.46 -8.02
N VAL A 47 -6.35 1.62 -8.60
CA VAL A 47 -7.78 1.93 -8.83
C VAL A 47 -8.49 2.21 -7.50
N GLU A 48 -8.36 1.33 -6.53
CA GLU A 48 -9.03 1.47 -5.24
C GLU A 48 -8.54 2.71 -4.47
N THR A 49 -7.25 3.01 -4.52
CA THR A 49 -6.69 4.22 -3.89
C THR A 49 -7.30 5.49 -4.50
N THR A 50 -7.36 5.58 -5.82
CA THR A 50 -7.97 6.75 -6.48
C THR A 50 -9.46 6.87 -6.21
N LEU A 51 -10.19 5.76 -6.13
CA LEU A 51 -11.60 5.75 -5.75
C LEU A 51 -11.81 6.21 -4.30
N MET A 52 -10.98 5.76 -3.37
CA MET A 52 -11.03 6.20 -1.97
C MET A 52 -10.73 7.69 -1.83
N LEU A 53 -9.70 8.19 -2.51
CA LEU A 53 -9.36 9.61 -2.53
C LEU A 53 -10.53 10.45 -3.06
N LYS A 54 -11.12 10.03 -4.18
CA LYS A 54 -12.29 10.70 -4.76
C LYS A 54 -13.47 10.72 -3.79
N SER A 55 -13.76 9.58 -3.17
CA SER A 55 -14.92 9.44 -2.29
C SER A 55 -14.79 10.27 -1.00
N ARG A 56 -13.59 10.32 -0.43
CA ARG A 56 -13.35 10.94 0.89
C ARG A 56 -12.87 12.38 0.80
N LEU A 57 -12.04 12.70 -0.19
CA LEU A 57 -11.38 14.02 -0.31
C LEU A 57 -11.79 14.79 -1.57
N GLY A 58 -12.52 14.15 -2.47
CA GLY A 58 -13.04 14.78 -3.69
C GLY A 58 -12.17 14.56 -4.93
N TRP A 59 -12.65 15.07 -6.05
CA TRP A 59 -12.06 14.84 -7.38
C TRP A 59 -10.65 15.40 -7.52
N ALA A 60 -10.38 16.58 -6.95
CA ALA A 60 -9.08 17.21 -7.02
C ALA A 60 -7.98 16.36 -6.36
N ALA A 61 -8.28 15.78 -5.20
CA ALA A 61 -7.36 14.88 -4.50
C ALA A 61 -7.07 13.60 -5.31
N ALA A 62 -8.12 13.02 -5.92
CA ALA A 62 -7.96 11.83 -6.76
C ALA A 62 -7.10 12.12 -8.00
N ARG A 63 -7.29 13.28 -8.63
CA ARG A 63 -6.48 13.69 -9.80
C ARG A 63 -5.03 13.99 -9.44
N ALA A 64 -4.78 14.41 -8.22
CA ALA A 64 -3.43 14.70 -7.73
C ALA A 64 -2.65 13.44 -7.35
N PHE A 65 -3.29 12.27 -7.34
CA PHE A 65 -2.58 11.01 -7.07
C PHE A 65 -1.50 10.75 -8.12
N PRO A 66 -0.23 10.63 -7.70
CA PRO A 66 0.88 10.50 -8.65
C PRO A 66 0.87 9.13 -9.34
N ASN A 67 1.45 9.06 -10.54
CA ASN A 67 1.64 7.79 -11.21
C ASN A 67 2.59 6.90 -10.37
N PRO A 68 2.14 5.73 -9.90
CA PRO A 68 2.93 4.90 -9.00
C PRO A 68 4.29 4.50 -9.55
N VAL A 69 4.37 4.23 -10.85
CA VAL A 69 5.62 3.79 -11.49
C VAL A 69 6.52 4.96 -11.83
N LYS A 70 5.98 5.96 -12.53
CA LYS A 70 6.78 7.06 -13.10
C LYS A 70 7.20 8.10 -12.07
N GLU A 71 6.32 8.39 -11.11
CA GLU A 71 6.51 9.48 -10.15
C GLU A 71 6.87 8.99 -8.76
N MET A 72 6.36 7.81 -8.35
CA MET A 72 6.65 7.27 -7.01
C MET A 72 7.79 6.25 -7.00
N GLY A 73 8.16 5.67 -8.13
CA GLY A 73 9.20 4.64 -8.19
C GLY A 73 8.77 3.27 -7.69
N LEU A 74 7.46 3.00 -7.63
CA LEU A 74 6.89 1.72 -7.25
C LEU A 74 6.85 0.76 -8.45
N LYS A 75 6.78 -0.53 -8.20
CA LYS A 75 6.58 -1.56 -9.22
C LYS A 75 5.11 -1.97 -9.26
N GLU A 76 4.40 -1.59 -10.31
CA GLU A 76 2.99 -1.94 -10.48
C GLU A 76 2.83 -3.25 -11.23
N LEU A 77 2.11 -4.20 -10.62
CA LEU A 77 1.73 -5.47 -11.21
C LEU A 77 0.33 -5.33 -11.79
N VAL A 78 0.23 -5.36 -13.10
CA VAL A 78 -1.05 -5.27 -13.80
C VAL A 78 -1.82 -6.58 -13.61
N VAL A 79 -3.05 -6.49 -13.14
CA VAL A 79 -3.93 -7.64 -12.97
C VAL A 79 -4.39 -8.11 -14.35
N ASP A 80 -3.91 -9.27 -14.77
CA ASP A 80 -4.30 -9.92 -16.01
C ASP A 80 -5.61 -10.74 -15.86
N GLU A 81 -6.09 -11.30 -16.95
CA GLU A 81 -7.33 -12.08 -17.00
C GLU A 81 -7.27 -13.28 -16.05
N GLU A 82 -6.16 -14.01 -16.01
CA GLU A 82 -5.99 -15.16 -15.14
C GLU A 82 -6.02 -14.77 -13.66
N THR A 83 -5.25 -13.77 -13.26
CA THR A 83 -5.21 -13.27 -11.89
C THR A 83 -6.57 -12.73 -11.46
N HIS A 84 -7.26 -11.99 -12.36
CA HIS A 84 -8.62 -11.51 -12.11
C HIS A 84 -9.59 -12.65 -11.85
N GLY A 85 -9.59 -13.67 -12.70
CA GLY A 85 -10.47 -14.85 -12.54
C GLY A 85 -10.22 -15.59 -11.22
N ARG A 86 -8.95 -15.78 -10.86
CA ARG A 86 -8.57 -16.41 -9.58
C ARG A 86 -8.99 -15.55 -8.37
N ALA A 87 -8.82 -14.24 -8.47
CA ALA A 87 -9.24 -13.32 -7.41
C ALA A 87 -10.76 -13.32 -7.23
N LEU A 88 -11.53 -13.35 -8.33
CA LEU A 88 -12.99 -13.51 -8.26
C LEU A 88 -13.42 -14.80 -7.56
N ALA A 89 -12.75 -15.90 -7.83
CA ALA A 89 -13.00 -17.17 -7.16
C ALA A 89 -12.72 -17.09 -5.65
N MET A 90 -11.59 -16.50 -5.25
CA MET A 90 -11.26 -16.28 -3.84
C MET A 90 -12.27 -15.37 -3.15
N PHE A 91 -12.70 -14.31 -3.82
CA PHE A 91 -13.71 -13.39 -3.31
C PHE A 91 -15.07 -14.11 -3.09
N ALA A 92 -15.48 -14.93 -4.05
CA ALA A 92 -16.73 -15.68 -3.97
C ALA A 92 -16.72 -16.73 -2.84
N GLU A 93 -15.56 -17.31 -2.50
CA GLU A 93 -15.41 -18.20 -1.35
C GLU A 93 -15.62 -17.50 0.01
N GLY A 94 -15.51 -16.17 0.04
CA GLY A 94 -15.73 -15.36 1.25
C GLY A 94 -14.70 -15.58 2.37
N ARG A 95 -13.58 -16.23 2.07
CA ARG A 95 -12.54 -16.48 3.08
C ARG A 95 -11.99 -15.19 3.63
N ARG A 96 -11.99 -15.05 4.96
CA ARG A 96 -11.44 -13.91 5.71
C ARG A 96 -12.02 -12.55 5.31
N GLU A 97 -13.16 -12.53 4.65
CA GLU A 97 -13.80 -11.28 4.19
C GLU A 97 -12.87 -10.43 3.29
N LEU A 98 -11.99 -11.08 2.52
CA LEU A 98 -11.12 -10.40 1.58
C LEU A 98 -11.92 -9.76 0.46
N GLY A 99 -11.68 -8.47 0.20
CA GLY A 99 -12.17 -7.81 -1.00
C GLY A 99 -11.45 -8.30 -2.25
N LEU A 100 -11.93 -7.89 -3.42
CA LEU A 100 -11.33 -8.31 -4.69
C LEU A 100 -9.89 -7.81 -4.84
N THR A 101 -9.61 -6.57 -4.45
CA THR A 101 -8.25 -6.01 -4.42
C THR A 101 -7.34 -6.80 -3.49
N ASP A 102 -7.82 -7.13 -2.29
CA ASP A 102 -7.07 -7.94 -1.32
C ASP A 102 -6.69 -9.30 -1.91
N ALA A 103 -7.64 -9.96 -2.58
CA ALA A 103 -7.40 -11.24 -3.24
C ALA A 103 -6.30 -11.15 -4.30
N THR A 104 -6.27 -10.08 -5.12
CA THR A 104 -5.19 -9.87 -6.09
C THR A 104 -3.85 -9.67 -5.41
N SER A 105 -3.80 -8.94 -4.30
CA SER A 105 -2.58 -8.71 -3.52
C SER A 105 -2.01 -10.02 -2.98
N VAL A 106 -2.85 -10.87 -2.39
CA VAL A 106 -2.45 -12.20 -1.90
C VAL A 106 -1.90 -13.06 -3.04
N LEU A 107 -2.57 -13.10 -4.19
CA LEU A 107 -2.12 -13.88 -5.34
C LEU A 107 -0.75 -13.43 -5.85
N PHE A 108 -0.50 -12.14 -5.95
CA PHE A 108 0.80 -11.61 -6.37
C PHE A 108 1.89 -11.87 -5.34
N MET A 109 1.59 -11.70 -4.05
CA MET A 109 2.56 -11.97 -2.99
C MET A 109 2.99 -13.45 -3.01
N ASP A 110 2.04 -14.37 -3.15
CA ASP A 110 2.32 -15.80 -3.25
C ASP A 110 3.15 -16.13 -4.50
N ALA A 111 2.75 -15.61 -5.65
CA ALA A 111 3.42 -15.88 -6.92
C ALA A 111 4.87 -15.38 -6.96
N LEU A 112 5.16 -14.25 -6.31
CA LEU A 112 6.48 -13.61 -6.30
C LEU A 112 7.28 -13.89 -5.04
N GLY A 113 6.74 -14.64 -4.08
CA GLY A 113 7.40 -14.92 -2.82
C GLY A 113 7.63 -13.66 -1.96
N ILE A 114 6.70 -12.70 -2.02
CA ILE A 114 6.78 -11.45 -1.25
C ILE A 114 6.32 -11.72 0.18
N GLY A 115 7.25 -11.67 1.14
CA GLY A 115 6.97 -11.95 2.55
C GLY A 115 6.53 -10.74 3.36
N ALA A 116 6.88 -9.51 2.95
CA ALA A 116 6.52 -8.30 3.67
C ALA A 116 5.28 -7.63 3.05
N PHE A 117 4.31 -7.29 3.89
CA PHE A 117 3.09 -6.61 3.49
C PHE A 117 2.82 -5.37 4.33
N ALA A 118 2.75 -4.22 3.69
CA ALA A 118 2.39 -2.97 4.34
C ALA A 118 0.87 -2.79 4.31
N THR A 119 0.24 -2.91 5.46
CA THR A 119 -1.21 -2.77 5.62
C THR A 119 -1.58 -2.30 7.02
N PHE A 120 -2.66 -1.56 7.16
CA PHE A 120 -3.26 -1.21 8.46
C PHE A 120 -4.33 -2.21 8.89
N ASP A 121 -4.65 -3.20 8.08
CA ASP A 121 -5.60 -4.27 8.41
C ASP A 121 -4.86 -5.56 8.82
N ARG A 122 -4.15 -5.49 9.95
CA ARG A 122 -3.44 -6.65 10.51
C ARG A 122 -4.38 -7.82 10.84
N ARG A 123 -5.60 -7.54 11.22
CA ARG A 123 -6.60 -8.56 11.56
C ARG A 123 -6.88 -9.48 10.38
N ARG A 124 -7.03 -8.90 9.18
CA ARG A 124 -7.34 -9.63 7.95
C ARG A 124 -6.12 -10.36 7.39
N PHE A 125 -4.95 -9.70 7.42
CA PHE A 125 -3.74 -10.16 6.72
C PHE A 125 -2.66 -10.78 7.60
N GLY A 126 -2.76 -10.72 8.93
CA GLY A 126 -1.67 -11.11 9.85
C GLY A 126 -1.21 -12.57 9.77
N ARG A 127 -1.94 -13.44 9.05
CA ARG A 127 -1.56 -14.83 8.80
C ARG A 127 -1.20 -15.11 7.33
N LEU A 128 -1.30 -14.10 6.47
CA LEU A 128 -1.07 -14.22 5.02
C LEU A 128 0.31 -13.72 4.61
N ALA A 129 0.95 -12.91 5.44
CA ALA A 129 2.30 -12.41 5.22
C ALA A 129 3.20 -12.83 6.39
N GLN A 130 4.50 -13.02 6.09
CA GLN A 130 5.51 -13.34 7.10
C GLN A 130 5.78 -12.13 7.99
N ASP A 131 5.77 -10.94 7.40
CA ASP A 131 6.00 -9.67 8.08
C ASP A 131 4.91 -8.66 7.69
N VAL A 132 4.10 -8.25 8.66
CA VAL A 132 3.07 -7.21 8.48
C VAL A 132 3.58 -5.91 9.07
N VAL A 133 3.76 -4.92 8.21
CA VAL A 133 4.22 -3.57 8.56
C VAL A 133 3.01 -2.63 8.52
N GLY A 134 2.72 -1.93 9.61
CA GLY A 134 1.51 -1.11 9.66
C GLY A 134 1.46 -0.16 10.85
N GLU A 135 0.34 -0.18 11.56
CA GLU A 135 0.07 0.72 12.69
C GLU A 135 1.21 0.70 13.72
N GLY A 136 1.62 1.88 14.15
CA GLY A 136 2.67 2.06 15.13
C GLY A 136 4.09 2.03 14.57
N TYR A 137 4.26 1.83 13.26
CA TYR A 137 5.58 1.76 12.63
C TYR A 137 6.42 3.02 12.91
N SER A 138 5.83 4.20 12.82
CA SER A 138 6.51 5.48 13.08
C SER A 138 6.98 5.64 14.53
N LYS A 139 6.38 4.94 15.48
CA LYS A 139 6.78 5.00 16.89
C LYS A 139 8.12 4.31 17.18
N SER A 140 8.53 3.39 16.33
CA SER A 140 9.81 2.67 16.46
C SER A 140 11.01 3.42 15.89
N LEU A 141 10.79 4.60 15.27
CA LEU A 141 11.82 5.37 14.60
C LEU A 141 12.62 6.22 15.58
N SER A 142 13.91 6.44 15.26
CA SER A 142 14.74 7.44 15.92
C SER A 142 14.24 8.86 15.66
N ASP A 143 14.71 9.83 16.42
CA ASP A 143 14.35 11.25 16.21
C ASP A 143 14.80 11.76 14.83
N GLU A 144 15.98 11.36 14.36
CA GLU A 144 16.48 11.65 13.02
C GLU A 144 15.57 11.12 11.93
N GLU A 145 15.17 9.84 12.03
CA GLU A 145 14.24 9.22 11.08
C GLU A 145 12.87 9.90 11.09
N ARG A 146 12.37 10.30 12.26
CA ARG A 146 11.10 11.05 12.36
C ARG A 146 11.16 12.39 11.66
N ASP A 147 12.28 13.11 11.79
CA ASP A 147 12.49 14.37 11.09
C ASP A 147 12.53 14.19 9.58
N GLU A 148 13.15 13.14 9.10
CA GLU A 148 13.15 12.78 7.67
C GLU A 148 11.74 12.46 7.16
N VAL A 149 10.98 11.65 7.90
CA VAL A 149 9.59 11.33 7.58
C VAL A 149 8.72 12.58 7.57
N ALA A 150 8.91 13.48 8.52
CA ALA A 150 8.18 14.76 8.56
C ALA A 150 8.48 15.64 7.35
N ARG A 151 9.74 15.68 6.89
CA ARG A 151 10.11 16.38 5.65
C ARG A 151 9.49 15.74 4.41
N PHE A 152 9.53 14.41 4.32
CA PHE A 152 8.89 13.66 3.23
C PHE A 152 7.39 13.90 3.18
N SER A 153 6.72 13.85 4.32
CA SER A 153 5.28 14.11 4.44
C SER A 153 4.90 15.53 4.01
N LYS A 154 5.73 16.55 4.34
CA LYS A 154 5.48 17.94 3.99
C LYS A 154 5.80 18.29 2.55
N ALA A 155 6.77 17.61 1.96
CA ALA A 155 7.12 17.80 0.54
C ALA A 155 5.98 17.34 -0.40
N GLY A 156 4.94 16.70 0.17
CA GLY A 156 4.01 15.92 -0.58
C GLY A 156 4.67 14.61 -1.00
N ALA A 157 3.96 13.50 -1.01
CA ALA A 157 4.39 12.37 -1.79
C ALA A 157 4.70 12.92 -3.20
N PRO A 158 5.84 12.53 -3.81
CA PRO A 158 6.35 13.23 -5.00
C PRO A 158 5.25 13.50 -5.99
N SER A 159 5.05 14.80 -6.26
CA SER A 159 4.07 15.32 -7.21
C SER A 159 4.48 14.95 -8.63
#